data_10c6bedb0f33652ed30fbb572272602e
#
_entry.id   10c6bedb0f33652ed30fbb572272602e
#
_cell.length_a   1.000
_cell.length_b   1.000
_cell.length_c   1.000
_cell.angle_alpha   90.00
_cell.angle_beta   90.00
_cell.angle_gamma   90.00
#
_symmetry.space_group_name_H-M   'P 1'
#
loop_
_entity.id
_entity.type
_entity.pdbx_description
1 polymer ?
#
loop_
_entity_poly.entity_id
_entity_poly.type
_entity_poly.pdbx_seq_one_letter_code
_entity_poly.pdbx_strand_id
1 'polypeptide(L)'
;MGVRFESTGIKEEEKVKEILRSRGYSVYTWSDPPGTYYPTHTHPDREVRWVVEGEVVIGVEGKEIHLKEGDMVELDPNTPHWARTERGVRYVCGSK
;
A
#
# COMPACT_ATOMS: atom_id res chain seq x y z
N MET A 1 -0.48 -9.38 14.90
CA MET A 1 -1.07 -9.43 13.58
C MET A 1 -0.34 -8.48 12.69
N GLY A 2 0.10 -8.92 11.56
CA GLY A 2 0.99 -8.15 10.74
C GLY A 2 0.34 -7.14 9.80
N VAL A 3 -1.00 -7.10 9.69
CA VAL A 3 -1.63 -6.30 8.63
C VAL A 3 -2.94 -5.68 9.10
N ARG A 4 -3.21 -4.46 8.60
CA ARG A 4 -4.48 -3.78 8.85
C ARG A 4 -4.94 -3.13 7.55
N PHE A 5 -6.18 -3.38 7.16
CA PHE A 5 -6.81 -2.85 5.96
C PHE A 5 -7.86 -1.81 6.33
N GLU A 6 -7.96 -0.76 5.51
CA GLU A 6 -9.00 0.24 5.69
C GLU A 6 -9.45 0.77 4.33
N SER A 7 -10.76 0.83 4.11
CA SER A 7 -11.35 1.41 2.90
C SER A 7 -11.74 2.84 3.24
N THR A 8 -10.92 3.80 2.85
CA THR A 8 -11.11 5.20 3.27
C THR A 8 -11.95 6.02 2.30
N GLY A 9 -11.96 5.63 1.03
CA GLY A 9 -12.60 6.42 -0.01
C GLY A 9 -11.86 7.69 -0.40
N ILE A 10 -10.71 7.98 0.24
CA ILE A 10 -9.92 9.18 -0.06
C ILE A 10 -8.84 8.80 -1.07
N LYS A 11 -8.84 9.46 -2.22
CA LYS A 11 -7.90 9.13 -3.30
C LYS A 11 -7.14 10.34 -3.86
N GLU A 12 -7.29 11.52 -3.25
CA GLU A 12 -6.52 12.68 -3.66
C GLU A 12 -5.11 12.57 -3.10
N GLU A 13 -4.14 12.48 -3.98
CA GLU A 13 -2.75 12.20 -3.62
C GLU A 13 -2.21 13.12 -2.53
N GLU A 14 -2.39 14.42 -2.68
CA GLU A 14 -1.85 15.37 -1.71
C GLU A 14 -2.53 15.25 -0.34
N LYS A 15 -3.80 14.96 -0.33
CA LYS A 15 -4.52 14.76 0.92
C LYS A 15 -4.05 13.50 1.64
N VAL A 16 -3.84 12.42 0.88
CA VAL A 16 -3.32 11.17 1.44
C VAL A 16 -1.94 11.39 2.05
N LYS A 17 -1.07 12.11 1.35
CA LYS A 17 0.26 12.42 1.87
C LYS A 17 0.19 13.21 3.17
N GLU A 18 -0.71 14.19 3.22
CA GLU A 18 -0.90 15.02 4.40
C GLU A 18 -1.34 14.17 5.60
N ILE A 19 -2.31 13.27 5.36
CA ILE A 19 -2.80 12.38 6.41
C ILE A 19 -1.66 11.49 6.95
N LEU A 20 -0.90 10.89 6.05
CA LEU A 20 0.18 9.99 6.48
C LEU A 20 1.30 10.73 7.18
N ARG A 21 1.66 11.92 6.71
CA ARG A 21 2.67 12.73 7.39
C ARG A 21 2.21 13.07 8.80
N SER A 22 0.93 13.37 8.98
CA SER A 22 0.40 13.70 10.31
C SER A 22 0.46 12.50 11.25
N ARG A 23 0.58 11.30 10.71
CA ARG A 23 0.72 10.06 11.50
C ARG A 23 2.20 9.66 11.69
N GLY A 24 3.13 10.50 11.24
CA GLY A 24 4.54 10.26 11.43
C GLY A 24 5.25 9.51 10.33
N TYR A 25 4.58 9.25 9.20
CA TYR A 25 5.19 8.54 8.09
C TYR A 25 6.03 9.46 7.21
N SER A 26 7.13 8.94 6.69
CA SER A 26 7.81 9.51 5.54
C SER A 26 7.05 9.01 4.31
N VAL A 27 6.72 9.90 3.37
CA VAL A 27 5.85 9.53 2.27
C VAL A 27 6.49 9.78 0.91
N TYR A 28 6.10 8.96 -0.07
CA TYR A 28 6.45 9.17 -1.47
C TYR A 28 5.37 8.52 -2.33
N THR A 29 5.28 8.93 -3.59
CA THR A 29 4.33 8.36 -4.54
C THR A 29 5.08 7.40 -5.43
N TRP A 30 4.48 6.24 -5.72
CA TRP A 30 5.05 5.22 -6.57
C TRP A 30 4.01 4.75 -7.57
N SER A 31 4.46 4.44 -8.80
CA SER A 31 3.58 3.90 -9.83
C SER A 31 4.20 2.66 -10.42
N ASP A 32 3.37 1.64 -10.63
CA ASP A 32 3.77 0.40 -11.28
C ASP A 32 2.94 0.20 -12.53
N PRO A 33 3.57 -0.20 -13.64
CA PRO A 33 2.81 -0.48 -14.87
C PRO A 33 2.00 -1.77 -14.75
N PRO A 34 1.04 -1.97 -15.68
CA PRO A 34 0.27 -3.21 -15.70
C PRO A 34 1.17 -4.43 -15.76
N GLY A 35 0.82 -5.46 -14.99
CA GLY A 35 1.55 -6.72 -14.97
C GLY A 35 2.72 -6.78 -14.00
N THR A 36 2.93 -5.74 -13.21
CA THR A 36 4.03 -5.74 -12.22
C THR A 36 3.75 -6.73 -11.10
N TYR A 37 4.78 -7.48 -10.72
CA TYR A 37 4.70 -8.44 -9.63
C TYR A 37 5.95 -8.35 -8.76
N TYR A 38 5.75 -8.25 -7.46
CA TYR A 38 6.82 -8.27 -6.47
C TYR A 38 6.69 -9.56 -5.65
N PRO A 39 7.69 -10.45 -5.70
CA PRO A 39 7.62 -11.67 -4.90
C PRO A 39 7.70 -11.38 -3.41
N THR A 40 7.40 -12.39 -2.61
CA THR A 40 7.37 -12.24 -1.16
C THR A 40 8.67 -11.67 -0.62
N HIS A 41 8.56 -10.64 0.20
CA HIS A 41 9.69 -9.95 0.80
C HIS A 41 9.24 -9.29 2.10
N THR A 42 10.21 -8.74 2.85
CA THR A 42 9.93 -8.03 4.10
C THR A 42 10.62 -6.68 4.07
N HIS A 43 10.15 -5.78 4.91
CA HIS A 43 10.80 -4.49 5.15
C HIS A 43 10.97 -4.30 6.65
N PRO A 44 12.05 -3.68 7.09
CA PRO A 44 12.28 -3.49 8.53
C PRO A 44 11.37 -2.42 9.16
N ASP A 45 10.78 -1.56 8.34
CA ASP A 45 9.92 -0.47 8.81
C ASP A 45 8.46 -0.83 8.74
N ARG A 46 7.64 -0.13 9.52
CA ARG A 46 6.19 -0.17 9.34
C ARG A 46 5.87 0.54 8.02
N GLU A 47 4.99 -0.04 7.22
CA GLU A 47 4.70 0.48 5.89
C GLU A 47 3.22 0.62 5.62
N VAL A 48 2.87 1.63 4.82
CA VAL A 48 1.51 1.85 4.35
C VAL A 48 1.55 1.92 2.82
N ARG A 49 0.54 1.31 2.20
CA ARG A 49 0.27 1.45 0.77
C ARG A 49 -1.16 1.96 0.64
N TRP A 50 -1.33 3.13 0.04
CA TRP A 50 -2.63 3.77 -0.10
C TRP A 50 -2.86 4.07 -1.57
N VAL A 51 -3.82 3.38 -2.18
CA VAL A 51 -4.05 3.46 -3.63
C VAL A 51 -4.79 4.76 -3.96
N VAL A 52 -4.25 5.50 -4.90
CA VAL A 52 -4.88 6.73 -5.40
C VAL A 52 -5.38 6.55 -6.83
N GLU A 53 -4.82 5.59 -7.58
CA GLU A 53 -5.27 5.30 -8.95
C GLU A 53 -4.97 3.84 -9.26
N GLY A 54 -5.91 3.16 -9.93
CA GLY A 54 -5.70 1.76 -10.31
C GLY A 54 -6.01 0.79 -9.19
N GLU A 55 -5.27 -0.33 -9.15
CA GLU A 55 -5.53 -1.38 -8.17
C GLU A 55 -4.27 -2.20 -7.93
N VAL A 56 -4.19 -2.80 -6.76
CA VAL A 56 -3.09 -3.72 -6.42
C VAL A 56 -3.62 -4.80 -5.48
N VAL A 57 -3.07 -6.00 -5.61
CA VAL A 57 -3.37 -7.09 -4.69
C VAL A 57 -2.13 -7.31 -3.83
N ILE A 58 -2.32 -7.32 -2.52
CA ILE A 58 -1.25 -7.59 -1.56
C ILE A 58 -1.51 -8.96 -0.94
N GLY A 59 -0.54 -9.86 -1.07
CA GLY A 59 -0.64 -11.18 -0.44
C GLY A 59 0.08 -11.17 0.88
N VAL A 60 -0.64 -11.44 1.96
CA VAL A 60 -0.06 -11.41 3.30
C VAL A 60 -0.80 -12.40 4.19
N GLU A 61 -0.05 -13.15 4.99
CA GLU A 61 -0.60 -14.10 5.97
C GLU A 61 -1.58 -15.10 5.35
N GLY A 62 -1.27 -15.56 4.13
CA GLY A 62 -2.12 -16.54 3.44
C GLY A 62 -3.38 -15.95 2.83
N LYS A 63 -3.52 -14.65 2.80
CA LYS A 63 -4.70 -13.96 2.26
C LYS A 63 -4.29 -13.03 1.14
N GLU A 64 -5.26 -12.74 0.26
CA GLU A 64 -5.09 -11.73 -0.79
C GLU A 64 -5.98 -10.54 -0.43
N ILE A 65 -5.36 -9.38 -0.30
CA ILE A 65 -6.07 -8.15 0.00
C ILE A 65 -6.11 -7.31 -1.27
N HIS A 66 -7.31 -7.07 -1.78
CA HIS A 66 -7.50 -6.31 -3.01
C HIS A 66 -7.71 -4.85 -2.66
N LEU A 67 -6.80 -3.99 -3.13
CA LEU A 67 -6.88 -2.55 -2.88
C LEU A 67 -7.28 -1.84 -4.16
N LYS A 68 -8.35 -1.07 -4.08
CA LYS A 68 -8.77 -0.17 -5.15
C LYS A 68 -8.59 1.27 -4.68
N GLU A 69 -8.93 2.23 -5.52
CA GLU A 69 -8.78 3.65 -5.19
C GLU A 69 -9.45 3.98 -3.86
N GLY A 70 -8.68 4.61 -2.98
CA GLY A 70 -9.16 4.97 -1.65
C GLY A 70 -8.88 3.94 -0.57
N ASP A 71 -8.41 2.75 -0.93
CA ASP A 71 -8.09 1.70 0.04
C ASP A 71 -6.64 1.79 0.48
N MET A 72 -6.39 1.41 1.72
CA MET A 72 -5.04 1.39 2.24
C MET A 72 -4.79 0.13 3.06
N VAL A 73 -3.54 -0.28 3.12
CA VAL A 73 -3.10 -1.36 3.98
C VAL A 73 -1.88 -0.90 4.76
N GLU A 74 -1.84 -1.27 6.04
CA GLU A 74 -0.70 -1.01 6.90
C GLU A 74 -0.08 -2.33 7.30
N LEU A 75 1.23 -2.43 7.14
CA LEU A 75 2.00 -3.64 7.44
C LEU A 75 2.96 -3.36 8.58
N ASP A 76 2.93 -4.23 9.60
CA ASP A 76 3.89 -4.18 10.70
C ASP A 76 5.31 -4.45 10.16
N PRO A 77 6.35 -4.01 10.88
CA PRO A 77 7.72 -4.33 10.48
C PRO A 77 7.93 -5.83 10.27
N ASN A 78 8.68 -6.16 9.23
CA ASN A 78 9.08 -7.54 8.92
C ASN A 78 7.92 -8.49 8.61
N THR A 79 6.80 -7.98 8.12
CA THR A 79 5.67 -8.82 7.70
C THR A 79 5.90 -9.28 6.26
N PRO A 80 6.03 -10.60 6.03
CA PRO A 80 6.22 -11.09 4.65
C PRO A 80 4.99 -10.80 3.80
N HIS A 81 5.22 -10.30 2.60
CA HIS A 81 4.12 -9.99 1.68
C HIS A 81 4.63 -9.97 0.25
N TRP A 82 3.70 -10.19 -0.69
CA TRP A 82 3.93 -10.02 -2.11
C TRP A 82 2.88 -9.06 -2.66
N ALA A 83 3.10 -8.57 -3.88
CA ALA A 83 2.18 -7.62 -4.49
C ALA A 83 2.12 -7.84 -6.00
N ARG A 84 0.94 -7.63 -6.58
CA ARG A 84 0.79 -7.65 -8.04
C ARG A 84 -0.29 -6.67 -8.46
N THR A 85 -0.13 -6.12 -9.65
CA THR A 85 -1.18 -5.32 -10.27
C THR A 85 -1.37 -5.78 -11.71
N GLU A 86 -2.62 -5.92 -12.13
CA GLU A 86 -2.94 -6.29 -13.51
C GLU A 86 -3.10 -5.06 -14.39
N ARG A 87 -3.72 -4.02 -13.85
CA ARG A 87 -4.05 -2.82 -14.62
C ARG A 87 -3.10 -1.66 -14.40
N GLY A 88 -2.18 -1.80 -13.47
CA GLY A 88 -1.33 -0.72 -13.05
C GLY A 88 -1.88 -0.05 -11.79
N VAL A 89 -0.99 0.60 -11.06
CA VAL A 89 -1.36 1.22 -9.78
C VAL A 89 -0.48 2.44 -9.54
N ARG A 90 -1.09 3.47 -8.97
CA ARG A 90 -0.37 4.60 -8.41
C ARG A 90 -0.78 4.67 -6.95
N TYR A 91 0.19 4.68 -6.06
CA TYR A 91 -0.12 4.73 -4.63
C TYR A 91 0.85 5.63 -3.88
N VAL A 92 0.37 6.13 -2.76
CA VAL A 92 1.22 6.82 -1.81
C VAL A 92 1.75 5.79 -0.83
N CYS A 93 3.06 5.76 -0.69
CA CYS A 93 3.73 4.84 0.21
C CYS A 93 4.21 5.61 1.43
N GLY A 94 4.10 5.00 2.59
CA GLY A 94 4.62 5.56 3.83
C GLY A 94 5.46 4.54 4.56
N SER A 95 6.48 5.03 5.27
CA SER A 95 7.28 4.17 6.14
C SER A 95 7.66 4.92 7.41
N LYS A 96 7.78 4.18 8.51
CA LYS A 96 8.25 4.74 9.76
C LYS A 96 8.74 3.69 10.76
#